data_fd7046991a46caddc4a2cc1ad2adfd95
#
_entry.id   fd7046991a46caddc4a2cc1ad2adfd95
#
_cell.length_a   1.000
_cell.length_b   1.000
_cell.length_c   1.000
_cell.angle_alpha   90.00
_cell.angle_beta   90.00
_cell.angle_gamma   90.00
#
_symmetry.space_group_name_H-M   'P 1'
#
loop_
_entity.id
_entity.type
_entity.pdbx_description
1 polymer ?
#
loop_
_entity_poly.entity_id
_entity_poly.type
_entity_poly.pdbx_seq_one_letter_code
_entity_poly.pdbx_strand_id
1 'polypeptide(L)'
;MFQTLRNAFKVKDIRSKIFYTFLMLVVVRLGSQLPIPGVDRSYFANWFSQQVGDAFNFFDAFTGGSFEEMSIFALNITPYITSSIIIDLLTIAIPKLEEMQKDGEEGRKKLTAITRYVTVGLALLESIAMVIGFGRQGLIPDMTAMNVITVVVSLTAGSAFLMWVGERITEKGVGNGISIVLMINILSRVPSDITTLYETFIKPQTVAKGALAAVIILAVIVVTVVLVILLNGATRNIPVQYAKKMQGRKMVGGQSSSIPLKVNTAGVIPVIFASSLMSMPSIIAAFMGRGNGNGIGSKILKGLSQQNWFSLSNPVYTLGFVLYAVMIVFFAYFYTSITFNPIEVADNMKKQGGFIPGIRPGKPTQDYLEKILNYIIFIGAIGLLIVCTIPIVFNGAFGASVSFGGTSIIIIVGVVLETLKQIESQMLVRNYRGFLSE
;
A
#
# COMPACT_ATOMS: atom_id res chain seq x y z
N MET A 1 13.16 19.02 -3.58
CA MET A 1 12.51 18.07 -4.50
C MET A 1 12.82 18.35 -5.97
N PHE A 2 12.43 19.48 -6.57
CA PHE A 2 12.74 19.74 -8.00
C PHE A 2 14.23 19.80 -8.31
N GLN A 3 15.05 20.37 -7.43
CA GLN A 3 16.52 20.38 -7.59
C GLN A 3 17.10 18.97 -7.51
N THR A 4 16.61 18.12 -6.62
CA THR A 4 17.02 16.72 -6.48
C THR A 4 16.74 15.92 -7.75
N LEU A 5 15.51 16.02 -8.30
CA LEU A 5 15.16 15.39 -9.56
C LEU A 5 16.04 15.91 -10.72
N ARG A 6 16.20 17.22 -10.85
CA ARG A 6 17.05 17.82 -11.90
C ARG A 6 18.50 17.33 -11.81
N ASN A 7 19.03 17.17 -10.60
CA ASN A 7 20.38 16.64 -10.38
C ASN A 7 20.45 15.13 -10.65
N ALA A 8 19.41 14.37 -10.30
CA ALA A 8 19.33 12.94 -10.60
C ALA A 8 19.42 12.65 -12.10
N PHE A 9 18.75 13.47 -12.93
CA PHE A 9 18.80 13.31 -14.40
C PHE A 9 20.20 13.62 -15.00
N LYS A 10 21.05 14.38 -14.31
CA LYS A 10 22.44 14.62 -14.75
C LYS A 10 23.35 13.40 -14.52
N VAL A 11 23.00 12.51 -13.59
CA VAL A 11 23.77 11.32 -13.26
C VAL A 11 23.35 10.17 -14.17
N LYS A 12 24.24 9.69 -15.03
CA LYS A 12 23.97 8.66 -16.06
C LYS A 12 23.32 7.39 -15.48
N ASP A 13 23.82 6.88 -14.35
CA ASP A 13 23.33 5.64 -13.75
C ASP A 13 21.91 5.81 -13.19
N ILE A 14 21.63 6.91 -12.50
CA ILE A 14 20.30 7.19 -11.93
C ILE A 14 19.30 7.45 -13.06
N ARG A 15 19.70 8.17 -14.09
CA ARG A 15 18.90 8.39 -15.28
C ARG A 15 18.52 7.08 -15.96
N SER A 16 19.47 6.15 -16.10
CA SER A 16 19.21 4.82 -16.67
C SER A 16 18.21 4.03 -15.85
N LYS A 17 18.33 4.07 -14.52
CA LYS A 17 17.38 3.41 -13.59
C LYS A 17 15.98 4.02 -13.67
N ILE A 18 15.86 5.35 -13.72
CA ILE A 18 14.58 6.05 -13.87
C ILE A 18 13.94 5.67 -15.21
N PHE A 19 14.71 5.66 -16.30
CA PHE A 19 14.21 5.29 -17.62
C PHE A 19 13.74 3.82 -17.66
N TYR A 20 14.51 2.92 -17.02
CA TYR A 20 14.12 1.51 -16.89
C TYR A 20 12.79 1.36 -16.12
N THR A 21 12.64 2.07 -15.00
CA THR A 21 11.40 2.06 -14.23
C THR A 21 10.23 2.55 -15.09
N PHE A 22 10.40 3.67 -15.80
CA PHE A 22 9.36 4.21 -16.69
C PHE A 22 8.97 3.23 -17.79
N LEU A 23 9.94 2.58 -18.42
CA LEU A 23 9.69 1.58 -19.47
C LEU A 23 8.88 0.38 -18.93
N MET A 24 9.23 -0.11 -17.72
CA MET A 24 8.46 -1.19 -17.08
C MET A 24 7.03 -0.76 -16.73
N LEU A 25 6.82 0.50 -16.33
CA LEU A 25 5.47 1.03 -16.09
C LEU A 25 4.63 1.10 -17.38
N VAL A 26 5.24 1.44 -18.51
CA VAL A 26 4.57 1.39 -19.82
C VAL A 26 4.14 -0.04 -20.14
N VAL A 27 5.00 -1.05 -19.89
CA VAL A 27 4.66 -2.47 -20.08
C VAL A 27 3.46 -2.86 -19.19
N VAL A 28 3.46 -2.45 -17.93
CA VAL A 28 2.33 -2.69 -17.01
C VAL A 28 1.03 -2.09 -17.56
N ARG A 29 1.08 -0.85 -18.05
CA ARG A 29 -0.12 -0.18 -18.60
C ARG A 29 -0.60 -0.79 -19.90
N LEU A 30 0.30 -1.20 -20.78
CA LEU A 30 -0.08 -1.94 -21.99
C LEU A 30 -0.75 -3.27 -21.65
N GLY A 31 -0.19 -4.03 -20.72
CA GLY A 31 -0.77 -5.32 -20.29
C GLY A 31 -2.13 -5.17 -19.62
N SER A 32 -2.39 -4.04 -18.91
CA SER A 32 -3.69 -3.78 -18.29
C SER A 32 -4.82 -3.53 -19.32
N GLN A 33 -4.49 -3.28 -20.58
CA GLN A 33 -5.46 -3.12 -21.67
C GLN A 33 -5.70 -4.41 -22.45
N LEU A 34 -4.89 -5.45 -22.23
CA LEU A 34 -5.02 -6.73 -22.93
C LEU A 34 -6.16 -7.56 -22.32
N PRO A 35 -7.22 -7.87 -23.07
CA PRO A 35 -8.34 -8.67 -22.57
C PRO A 35 -7.94 -10.14 -22.36
N ILE A 36 -8.60 -10.80 -21.42
CA ILE A 36 -8.47 -12.24 -21.24
C ILE A 36 -9.22 -12.94 -22.38
N PRO A 37 -8.60 -13.90 -23.07
CA PRO A 37 -9.28 -14.68 -24.11
C PRO A 37 -10.48 -15.46 -23.54
N GLY A 38 -11.61 -15.45 -24.25
CA GLY A 38 -12.80 -16.21 -23.87
C GLY A 38 -13.72 -15.56 -22.84
N VAL A 39 -13.49 -14.26 -22.51
CA VAL A 39 -14.30 -13.49 -21.57
C VAL A 39 -15.07 -12.40 -22.32
N ASP A 40 -16.36 -12.22 -21.97
CA ASP A 40 -17.16 -11.10 -22.47
C ASP A 40 -16.99 -9.87 -21.59
N ARG A 41 -16.16 -8.92 -22.02
CA ARG A 41 -15.87 -7.67 -21.32
C ARG A 41 -17.12 -6.79 -21.17
N SER A 42 -17.95 -6.73 -22.20
CA SER A 42 -19.13 -5.86 -22.19
C SER A 42 -20.17 -6.33 -21.19
N TYR A 43 -20.32 -7.64 -21.07
CA TYR A 43 -21.19 -8.23 -20.06
C TYR A 43 -20.67 -7.92 -18.64
N PHE A 44 -19.39 -8.11 -18.41
CA PHE A 44 -18.79 -7.87 -17.10
C PHE A 44 -18.84 -6.40 -16.68
N ALA A 45 -18.51 -5.47 -17.57
CA ALA A 45 -18.60 -4.04 -17.32
C ALA A 45 -20.03 -3.59 -16.99
N ASN A 46 -21.04 -4.10 -17.74
CA ASN A 46 -22.44 -3.84 -17.46
C ASN A 46 -22.91 -4.45 -16.13
N TRP A 47 -22.49 -5.68 -15.85
CA TRP A 47 -22.78 -6.34 -14.57
C TRP A 47 -22.13 -5.57 -13.42
N PHE A 48 -20.87 -5.18 -13.57
CA PHE A 48 -20.10 -4.40 -12.61
C PHE A 48 -20.80 -3.07 -12.31
N SER A 49 -21.26 -2.33 -13.30
CA SER A 49 -21.94 -1.04 -13.11
C SER A 49 -23.33 -1.16 -12.46
N GLN A 50 -24.04 -2.30 -12.64
CA GLN A 50 -25.41 -2.49 -12.13
C GLN A 50 -25.47 -3.16 -10.77
N GLN A 51 -24.59 -4.12 -10.49
CA GLN A 51 -24.66 -4.98 -9.30
C GLN A 51 -23.71 -4.56 -8.20
N VAL A 52 -22.67 -3.82 -8.55
CA VAL A 52 -21.55 -3.62 -7.64
C VAL A 52 -21.60 -2.25 -7.02
N GLY A 53 -22.36 -2.13 -5.93
CA GLY A 53 -22.04 -1.17 -4.90
C GLY A 53 -20.69 -1.54 -4.29
N ASP A 54 -19.83 -0.58 -4.15
CA ASP A 54 -18.92 -0.30 -3.04
C ASP A 54 -17.72 -1.25 -2.79
N ALA A 55 -17.89 -2.57 -2.62
CA ALA A 55 -16.79 -3.47 -2.25
C ALA A 55 -15.79 -3.70 -3.40
N PHE A 56 -16.28 -3.78 -4.63
CA PHE A 56 -15.44 -4.00 -5.80
C PHE A 56 -14.83 -2.70 -6.35
N ASN A 57 -15.44 -1.54 -6.12
CA ASN A 57 -14.86 -0.25 -6.47
C ASN A 57 -13.51 -0.03 -5.76
N PHE A 58 -13.41 -0.46 -4.49
CA PHE A 58 -12.14 -0.44 -3.77
C PHE A 58 -11.09 -1.35 -4.42
N PHE A 59 -11.49 -2.59 -4.76
CA PHE A 59 -10.59 -3.54 -5.44
C PHE A 59 -10.16 -3.02 -6.82
N ASP A 60 -11.11 -2.50 -7.60
CA ASP A 60 -10.84 -1.95 -8.91
C ASP A 60 -9.97 -0.68 -8.88
N ALA A 61 -10.07 0.13 -7.82
CA ALA A 61 -9.16 1.25 -7.60
C ALA A 61 -7.69 0.81 -7.50
N PHE A 62 -7.41 -0.31 -6.83
CA PHE A 62 -6.07 -0.87 -6.74
C PHE A 62 -5.60 -1.52 -8.05
N THR A 63 -6.51 -2.08 -8.84
CA THR A 63 -6.19 -2.69 -10.12
C THR A 63 -6.08 -1.67 -11.26
N GLY A 64 -6.49 -0.42 -11.01
CA GLY A 64 -6.42 0.65 -11.99
C GLY A 64 -7.35 0.48 -13.18
N GLY A 65 -8.53 -0.11 -12.96
CA GLY A 65 -9.52 -0.42 -13.98
C GLY A 65 -9.31 -1.76 -14.68
N SER A 66 -8.21 -2.47 -14.37
CA SER A 66 -7.90 -3.75 -15.00
C SER A 66 -8.89 -4.85 -14.62
N PHE A 67 -9.53 -4.73 -13.46
CA PHE A 67 -10.56 -5.67 -13.00
C PHE A 67 -11.88 -5.45 -13.74
N GLU A 68 -12.37 -4.22 -13.81
CA GLU A 68 -13.60 -3.86 -14.52
C GLU A 68 -13.53 -4.25 -16.01
N GLU A 69 -12.35 -4.08 -16.60
CA GLU A 69 -12.10 -4.43 -18.00
C GLU A 69 -11.73 -5.89 -18.23
N MET A 70 -11.68 -6.72 -17.18
CA MET A 70 -11.27 -8.13 -17.26
C MET A 70 -10.00 -8.34 -18.09
N SER A 71 -8.97 -7.55 -17.78
CA SER A 71 -7.67 -7.68 -18.41
C SER A 71 -6.86 -8.84 -17.81
N ILE A 72 -5.78 -9.23 -18.50
CA ILE A 72 -4.84 -10.25 -18.01
C ILE A 72 -4.31 -9.88 -16.60
N PHE A 73 -4.26 -8.59 -16.27
CA PHE A 73 -3.83 -8.08 -14.96
C PHE A 73 -4.99 -7.79 -13.99
N ALA A 74 -6.16 -8.41 -14.18
CA ALA A 74 -7.32 -8.18 -13.33
C ALA A 74 -7.06 -8.49 -11.85
N LEU A 75 -6.25 -9.51 -11.51
CA LEU A 75 -5.84 -9.80 -10.13
C LEU A 75 -4.76 -8.85 -9.61
N ASN A 76 -4.10 -8.11 -10.50
CA ASN A 76 -3.03 -7.18 -10.17
C ASN A 76 -1.89 -7.84 -9.34
N ILE A 77 -1.28 -7.07 -8.44
CA ILE A 77 -0.26 -7.48 -7.46
C ILE A 77 -0.89 -7.96 -6.14
N THR A 78 -2.21 -7.96 -6.02
CA THR A 78 -2.92 -8.32 -4.78
C THR A 78 -2.49 -9.68 -4.21
N PRO A 79 -2.37 -10.77 -4.98
CA PRO A 79 -1.90 -12.06 -4.46
C PRO A 79 -0.48 -11.98 -3.88
N TYR A 80 0.40 -11.14 -4.45
CA TYR A 80 1.76 -10.96 -3.93
C TYR A 80 1.76 -10.18 -2.61
N ILE A 81 0.96 -9.12 -2.50
CA ILE A 81 0.84 -8.35 -1.26
C ILE A 81 0.33 -9.25 -0.15
N THR A 82 -0.74 -10.00 -0.41
CA THR A 82 -1.32 -10.94 0.56
C THR A 82 -0.31 -12.01 0.96
N SER A 83 0.44 -12.57 0.00
CA SER A 83 1.51 -13.55 0.27
C SER A 83 2.61 -12.97 1.14
N SER A 84 3.11 -11.78 0.81
CA SER A 84 4.16 -11.12 1.59
C SER A 84 3.72 -10.93 3.04
N ILE A 85 2.50 -10.48 3.22
CA ILE A 85 1.87 -10.29 4.52
C ILE A 85 1.77 -11.60 5.29
N ILE A 86 1.27 -12.68 4.65
CA ILE A 86 1.16 -13.99 5.28
C ILE A 86 2.55 -14.49 5.70
N ILE A 87 3.55 -14.34 4.85
CA ILE A 87 4.92 -14.78 5.19
C ILE A 87 5.50 -13.93 6.31
N ASP A 88 5.32 -12.61 6.31
CA ASP A 88 5.75 -11.74 7.41
C ASP A 88 5.09 -12.12 8.75
N LEU A 89 3.81 -12.48 8.73
CA LEU A 89 3.10 -13.01 9.92
C LEU A 89 3.64 -14.37 10.36
N LEU A 90 3.89 -15.26 9.41
CA LEU A 90 4.41 -16.60 9.69
C LEU A 90 5.86 -16.56 10.21
N THR A 91 6.65 -15.56 9.86
CA THR A 91 8.03 -15.41 10.42
C THR A 91 8.03 -15.16 11.93
N ILE A 92 6.92 -14.64 12.48
CA ILE A 92 6.79 -14.49 13.94
C ILE A 92 6.33 -15.79 14.60
N ALA A 93 5.44 -16.55 13.91
CA ALA A 93 4.84 -17.74 14.45
C ALA A 93 5.73 -19.00 14.31
N ILE A 94 6.58 -19.02 13.28
CA ILE A 94 7.39 -20.19 12.92
C ILE A 94 8.88 -19.89 13.14
N PRO A 95 9.54 -20.50 14.17
CA PRO A 95 10.95 -20.22 14.49
C PRO A 95 11.92 -20.42 13.32
N LYS A 96 11.66 -21.40 12.46
CA LYS A 96 12.47 -21.67 11.27
C LYS A 96 12.47 -20.52 10.25
N LEU A 97 11.33 -19.82 10.09
CA LEU A 97 11.23 -18.65 9.23
C LEU A 97 11.87 -17.42 9.88
N GLU A 98 11.76 -17.30 11.21
CA GLU A 98 12.46 -16.26 11.98
C GLU A 98 13.98 -16.40 11.86
N GLU A 99 14.52 -17.62 11.95
CA GLU A 99 15.95 -17.89 11.71
C GLU A 99 16.37 -17.46 10.31
N MET A 100 15.58 -17.84 9.25
CA MET A 100 15.86 -17.41 7.89
C MET A 100 15.87 -15.88 7.75
N GLN A 101 15.00 -15.17 8.47
CA GLN A 101 14.98 -13.70 8.45
C GLN A 101 16.26 -13.10 9.08
N LYS A 102 16.82 -13.76 10.10
CA LYS A 102 18.05 -13.36 10.79
C LYS A 102 19.34 -13.75 10.04
N ASP A 103 19.28 -14.74 9.13
CA ASP A 103 20.41 -15.23 8.33
C ASP A 103 20.93 -14.22 7.27
N GLY A 104 20.48 -12.96 7.32
CA GLY A 104 20.97 -11.91 6.44
C GLY A 104 20.47 -12.03 5.00
N GLU A 105 21.36 -11.85 4.02
CA GLU A 105 20.97 -11.74 2.60
C GLU A 105 20.54 -13.08 2.01
N GLU A 106 21.15 -14.17 2.43
CA GLU A 106 20.83 -15.52 1.94
C GLU A 106 19.47 -16.00 2.44
N GLY A 107 19.18 -15.78 3.71
CA GLY A 107 17.88 -16.10 4.28
C GLY A 107 16.75 -15.26 3.68
N ARG A 108 16.98 -13.98 3.43
CA ARG A 108 16.01 -13.12 2.73
C ARG A 108 15.71 -13.61 1.31
N LYS A 109 16.70 -14.08 0.57
CA LYS A 109 16.49 -14.68 -0.76
C LYS A 109 15.59 -15.91 -0.69
N LYS A 110 15.78 -16.77 0.33
CA LYS A 110 14.94 -17.96 0.57
C LYS A 110 13.49 -17.55 0.91
N LEU A 111 13.31 -16.57 1.80
CA LEU A 111 11.98 -16.03 2.14
C LEU A 111 11.27 -15.45 0.90
N THR A 112 11.97 -14.67 0.08
CA THR A 112 11.43 -14.14 -1.17
C THR A 112 11.00 -15.25 -2.12
N ALA A 113 11.78 -16.34 -2.24
CA ALA A 113 11.39 -17.48 -3.06
C ALA A 113 10.11 -18.16 -2.53
N ILE A 114 9.97 -18.34 -1.22
CA ILE A 114 8.74 -18.88 -0.61
C ILE A 114 7.56 -17.96 -0.91
N THR A 115 7.73 -16.64 -0.75
CA THR A 115 6.69 -15.65 -1.07
C THR A 115 6.23 -15.76 -2.52
N ARG A 116 7.14 -15.97 -3.47
CA ARG A 116 6.78 -16.18 -4.90
C ARG A 116 5.92 -17.42 -5.10
N TYR A 117 6.27 -18.56 -4.50
CA TYR A 117 5.47 -19.79 -4.60
C TYR A 117 4.08 -19.61 -4.00
N VAL A 118 3.99 -18.99 -2.82
CA VAL A 118 2.70 -18.69 -2.18
C VAL A 118 1.88 -17.73 -3.02
N THR A 119 2.52 -16.73 -3.64
CA THR A 119 1.85 -15.78 -4.57
C THR A 119 1.19 -16.49 -5.75
N VAL A 120 1.92 -17.38 -6.41
CA VAL A 120 1.36 -18.14 -7.54
C VAL A 120 0.23 -19.06 -7.09
N GLY A 121 0.38 -19.70 -5.92
CA GLY A 121 -0.68 -20.52 -5.33
C GLY A 121 -1.94 -19.72 -5.00
N LEU A 122 -1.78 -18.54 -4.39
CA LEU A 122 -2.92 -17.65 -4.09
C LEU A 122 -3.55 -17.09 -5.37
N ALA A 123 -2.75 -16.66 -6.34
CA ALA A 123 -3.25 -16.18 -7.63
C ALA A 123 -4.08 -17.26 -8.36
N LEU A 124 -3.65 -18.52 -8.28
CA LEU A 124 -4.40 -19.65 -8.84
C LEU A 124 -5.72 -19.87 -8.11
N LEU A 125 -5.73 -19.82 -6.77
CA LEU A 125 -6.95 -19.95 -5.97
C LEU A 125 -7.93 -18.80 -6.26
N GLU A 126 -7.44 -17.56 -6.29
CA GLU A 126 -8.26 -16.39 -6.60
C GLU A 126 -8.80 -16.44 -8.03
N SER A 127 -8.00 -16.88 -9.02
CA SER A 127 -8.43 -17.07 -10.40
C SER A 127 -9.55 -18.11 -10.51
N ILE A 128 -9.40 -19.25 -9.85
CA ILE A 128 -10.42 -20.30 -9.83
C ILE A 128 -11.71 -19.78 -9.17
N ALA A 129 -11.60 -19.11 -8.02
CA ALA A 129 -12.75 -18.55 -7.32
C ALA A 129 -13.49 -17.52 -8.20
N MET A 130 -12.75 -16.67 -8.93
CA MET A 130 -13.30 -15.68 -9.84
C MET A 130 -14.03 -16.32 -11.02
N VAL A 131 -13.43 -17.32 -11.65
CA VAL A 131 -14.04 -18.04 -12.77
C VAL A 131 -15.30 -18.80 -12.33
N ILE A 132 -15.29 -19.45 -11.18
CA ILE A 132 -16.48 -20.15 -10.65
C ILE A 132 -17.59 -19.15 -10.26
N GLY A 133 -17.21 -18.04 -9.62
CA GLY A 133 -18.15 -17.01 -9.14
C GLY A 133 -18.83 -16.27 -10.27
N PHE A 134 -18.07 -15.76 -11.21
CA PHE A 134 -18.59 -14.93 -12.30
C PHE A 134 -18.89 -15.72 -13.59
N GLY A 135 -18.22 -16.84 -13.84
CA GLY A 135 -18.44 -17.64 -15.02
C GLY A 135 -19.88 -18.12 -15.16
N ARG A 136 -20.50 -18.54 -14.04
CA ARG A 136 -21.91 -18.94 -13.99
C ARG A 136 -22.88 -17.79 -14.19
N GLN A 137 -22.43 -16.56 -14.05
CA GLN A 137 -23.25 -15.34 -14.23
C GLN A 137 -23.17 -14.78 -15.64
N GLY A 138 -22.46 -15.46 -16.57
CA GLY A 138 -22.37 -15.07 -17.98
C GLY A 138 -21.03 -14.41 -18.37
N LEU A 139 -20.06 -14.35 -17.48
CA LEU A 139 -18.72 -13.83 -17.77
C LEU A 139 -18.03 -14.63 -18.91
N ILE A 140 -18.24 -15.94 -18.92
CA ILE A 140 -17.72 -16.85 -19.92
C ILE A 140 -18.89 -17.38 -20.73
N PRO A 141 -19.10 -16.93 -21.98
CA PRO A 141 -20.25 -17.34 -22.82
C PRO A 141 -20.32 -18.86 -22.98
N ASP A 142 -19.19 -19.49 -23.26
CA ASP A 142 -19.07 -20.93 -23.41
C ASP A 142 -18.24 -21.53 -22.27
N MET A 143 -18.88 -22.07 -21.24
CA MET A 143 -18.24 -22.70 -20.07
C MET A 143 -17.65 -24.06 -20.43
N THR A 144 -16.79 -24.13 -21.46
CA THR A 144 -16.02 -25.35 -21.75
C THR A 144 -14.82 -25.45 -20.80
N ALA A 145 -14.41 -26.67 -20.49
CA ALA A 145 -13.24 -26.89 -19.63
C ALA A 145 -11.99 -26.16 -20.14
N MET A 146 -11.84 -26.06 -21.48
CA MET A 146 -10.71 -25.38 -22.11
C MET A 146 -10.75 -23.88 -21.87
N ASN A 147 -11.91 -23.23 -22.00
CA ASN A 147 -12.08 -21.81 -21.74
C ASN A 147 -11.82 -21.47 -20.28
N VAL A 148 -12.34 -22.27 -19.35
CA VAL A 148 -12.10 -22.12 -17.90
C VAL A 148 -10.60 -22.20 -17.59
N ILE A 149 -9.90 -23.21 -18.10
CA ILE A 149 -8.45 -23.35 -17.92
C ILE A 149 -7.70 -22.17 -18.52
N THR A 150 -8.07 -21.71 -19.70
CA THR A 150 -7.45 -20.57 -20.37
C THR A 150 -7.57 -19.30 -19.53
N VAL A 151 -8.74 -19.00 -18.99
CA VAL A 151 -8.98 -17.83 -18.14
C VAL A 151 -8.17 -17.93 -16.84
N VAL A 152 -8.22 -19.07 -16.14
CA VAL A 152 -7.47 -19.28 -14.89
C VAL A 152 -5.97 -19.14 -15.10
N VAL A 153 -5.43 -19.77 -16.13
CA VAL A 153 -3.99 -19.69 -16.46
C VAL A 153 -3.60 -18.27 -16.85
N SER A 154 -4.41 -17.58 -17.64
CA SER A 154 -4.14 -16.19 -18.07
C SER A 154 -4.08 -15.23 -16.88
N LEU A 155 -5.05 -15.32 -15.94
CA LEU A 155 -5.08 -14.50 -14.74
C LEU A 155 -3.89 -14.78 -13.81
N THR A 156 -3.58 -16.06 -13.58
CA THR A 156 -2.45 -16.47 -12.74
C THR A 156 -1.12 -16.03 -13.35
N ALA A 157 -0.95 -16.20 -14.66
CA ALA A 157 0.24 -15.77 -15.38
C ALA A 157 0.40 -14.24 -15.36
N GLY A 158 -0.71 -13.49 -15.51
CA GLY A 158 -0.72 -12.03 -15.41
C GLY A 158 -0.25 -11.52 -14.06
N SER A 159 -0.76 -12.08 -12.96
CA SER A 159 -0.32 -11.73 -11.61
C SER A 159 1.14 -12.11 -11.35
N ALA A 160 1.58 -13.30 -11.79
CA ALA A 160 2.98 -13.70 -11.68
C ALA A 160 3.92 -12.80 -12.50
N PHE A 161 3.48 -12.35 -13.67
CA PHE A 161 4.24 -11.40 -14.49
C PHE A 161 4.36 -10.03 -13.82
N LEU A 162 3.29 -9.50 -13.24
CA LEU A 162 3.33 -8.23 -12.48
C LEU A 162 4.25 -8.32 -11.27
N MET A 163 4.22 -9.43 -10.54
CA MET A 163 5.18 -9.69 -9.45
C MET A 163 6.61 -9.62 -9.97
N TRP A 164 6.92 -10.30 -11.07
CA TRP A 164 8.25 -10.28 -11.68
C TRP A 164 8.65 -8.87 -12.13
N VAL A 165 7.76 -8.10 -12.75
CA VAL A 165 8.01 -6.70 -13.13
C VAL A 165 8.34 -5.86 -11.89
N GLY A 166 7.57 -5.98 -10.81
CA GLY A 166 7.81 -5.26 -9.56
C GLY A 166 9.18 -5.57 -8.97
N GLU A 167 9.59 -6.84 -8.95
CA GLU A 167 10.93 -7.24 -8.50
C GLU A 167 12.02 -6.69 -9.40
N ARG A 168 11.85 -6.71 -10.73
CA ARG A 168 12.81 -6.14 -11.67
C ARG A 168 12.97 -4.63 -11.50
N ILE A 169 11.90 -3.90 -11.23
CA ILE A 169 11.98 -2.48 -10.90
C ILE A 169 12.79 -2.27 -9.61
N THR A 170 12.54 -3.08 -8.59
CA THR A 170 13.28 -2.99 -7.31
C THR A 170 14.78 -3.26 -7.49
N GLU A 171 15.16 -4.24 -8.32
CA GLU A 171 16.56 -4.62 -8.57
C GLU A 171 17.29 -3.61 -9.47
N LYS A 172 16.68 -3.24 -10.60
CA LYS A 172 17.34 -2.49 -11.68
C LYS A 172 16.84 -1.05 -11.83
N GLY A 173 15.73 -0.71 -11.20
CA GLY A 173 15.11 0.60 -11.27
C GLY A 173 15.39 1.48 -10.04
N VAL A 174 14.42 2.32 -9.73
CA VAL A 174 14.41 3.22 -8.56
C VAL A 174 13.18 2.91 -7.73
N GLY A 175 13.32 2.91 -6.43
CA GLY A 175 12.21 2.71 -5.50
C GLY A 175 11.82 1.24 -5.28
N ASN A 176 10.78 1.04 -4.48
CA ASN A 176 10.14 -0.27 -4.33
C ASN A 176 9.21 -0.52 -5.53
N GLY A 177 9.59 -1.45 -6.42
CA GLY A 177 8.87 -1.70 -7.66
C GLY A 177 7.41 -2.12 -7.46
N ILE A 178 7.12 -2.90 -6.42
CA ILE A 178 5.75 -3.32 -6.08
C ILE A 178 4.88 -2.09 -5.73
N SER A 179 5.41 -1.22 -4.88
CA SER A 179 4.72 0.02 -4.49
C SER A 179 4.53 0.97 -5.67
N ILE A 180 5.52 1.04 -6.58
CA ILE A 180 5.44 1.88 -7.79
C ILE A 180 4.39 1.35 -8.76
N VAL A 181 4.29 0.03 -8.94
CA VAL A 181 3.24 -0.57 -9.78
C VAL A 181 1.85 -0.32 -9.19
N LEU A 182 1.69 -0.42 -7.87
CA LEU A 182 0.43 -0.03 -7.21
C LEU A 182 0.11 1.45 -7.44
N MET A 183 1.09 2.31 -7.23
CA MET A 183 0.92 3.75 -7.42
C MET A 183 0.45 4.10 -8.84
N ILE A 184 1.06 3.52 -9.88
CA ILE A 184 0.68 3.83 -11.27
C ILE A 184 -0.73 3.31 -11.61
N ASN A 185 -1.12 2.16 -11.05
CA ASN A 185 -2.47 1.65 -11.23
C ASN A 185 -3.50 2.58 -10.58
N ILE A 186 -3.29 3.00 -9.33
CA ILE A 186 -4.16 3.97 -8.67
C ILE A 186 -4.19 5.30 -9.45
N LEU A 187 -3.02 5.80 -9.87
CA LEU A 187 -2.92 7.06 -10.60
C LEU A 187 -3.67 7.03 -11.94
N SER A 188 -3.77 5.86 -12.58
CA SER A 188 -4.49 5.72 -13.85
C SER A 188 -6.01 5.89 -13.74
N ARG A 189 -6.59 5.72 -12.54
CA ARG A 189 -8.02 5.96 -12.27
C ARG A 189 -8.33 7.42 -11.97
N VAL A 190 -7.34 8.20 -11.56
CA VAL A 190 -7.53 9.61 -11.18
C VAL A 190 -8.24 10.44 -12.26
N PRO A 191 -7.93 10.33 -13.57
CA PRO A 191 -8.67 11.07 -14.59
C PRO A 191 -10.16 10.71 -14.64
N SER A 192 -10.51 9.42 -14.51
CA SER A 192 -11.90 8.95 -14.47
C SER A 192 -12.62 9.47 -13.23
N ASP A 193 -11.97 9.43 -12.06
CA ASP A 193 -12.53 9.94 -10.82
C ASP A 193 -12.80 11.45 -10.89
N ILE A 194 -11.90 12.23 -11.48
CA ILE A 194 -12.08 13.67 -11.71
C ILE A 194 -13.27 13.91 -12.63
N THR A 195 -13.43 13.10 -13.68
CA THR A 195 -14.57 13.20 -14.59
C THR A 195 -15.89 12.91 -13.85
N THR A 196 -15.93 11.88 -13.03
CA THR A 196 -17.09 11.53 -12.21
C THR A 196 -17.44 12.65 -11.23
N LEU A 197 -16.45 13.23 -10.57
CA LEU A 197 -16.66 14.40 -9.68
C LEU A 197 -17.23 15.60 -10.44
N TYR A 198 -16.72 15.87 -11.64
CA TYR A 198 -17.21 16.95 -12.48
C TYR A 198 -18.67 16.72 -12.88
N GLU A 199 -19.01 15.52 -13.35
CA GLU A 199 -20.35 15.17 -13.79
C GLU A 199 -21.37 15.15 -12.63
N THR A 200 -20.94 14.71 -11.45
CA THR A 200 -21.84 14.58 -10.28
C THR A 200 -22.06 15.91 -9.57
N PHE A 201 -21.02 16.72 -9.38
CA PHE A 201 -21.08 17.90 -8.51
C PHE A 201 -21.05 19.23 -9.23
N ILE A 202 -20.48 19.31 -10.44
CA ILE A 202 -20.28 20.59 -11.13
C ILE A 202 -21.31 20.76 -12.24
N LYS A 203 -21.44 19.79 -13.13
CA LYS A 203 -22.31 19.84 -14.32
C LYS A 203 -23.80 20.06 -14.01
N PRO A 204 -24.42 19.42 -12.99
CA PRO A 204 -25.85 19.59 -12.71
C PRO A 204 -26.20 20.88 -11.97
N GLN A 205 -25.21 21.66 -11.51
CA GLN A 205 -25.40 22.83 -10.67
C GLN A 205 -25.35 24.12 -11.48
N THR A 206 -25.91 25.20 -10.90
CA THR A 206 -25.70 26.57 -11.42
C THR A 206 -24.24 26.95 -11.36
N VAL A 207 -23.75 27.81 -12.26
CA VAL A 207 -22.33 28.19 -12.39
C VAL A 207 -21.71 28.56 -11.04
N ALA A 208 -22.41 29.33 -10.21
CA ALA A 208 -21.90 29.74 -8.88
C ALA A 208 -21.77 28.56 -7.92
N LYS A 209 -22.75 27.66 -7.85
CA LYS A 209 -22.70 26.47 -6.98
C LYS A 209 -21.68 25.44 -7.50
N GLY A 210 -21.56 25.28 -8.82
CA GLY A 210 -20.55 24.41 -9.42
C GLY A 210 -19.13 24.90 -9.15
N ALA A 211 -18.89 26.20 -9.24
CA ALA A 211 -17.59 26.79 -8.89
C ALA A 211 -17.23 26.58 -7.41
N LEU A 212 -18.22 26.75 -6.50
CA LEU A 212 -18.03 26.51 -5.08
C LEU A 212 -17.73 25.04 -4.78
N ALA A 213 -18.43 24.11 -5.43
CA ALA A 213 -18.17 22.68 -5.32
C ALA A 213 -16.75 22.32 -5.79
N ALA A 214 -16.31 22.87 -6.92
CA ALA A 214 -14.94 22.66 -7.43
C ALA A 214 -13.87 23.15 -6.45
N VAL A 215 -14.07 24.32 -5.84
CA VAL A 215 -13.14 24.86 -4.83
C VAL A 215 -13.10 23.96 -3.58
N ILE A 216 -14.25 23.48 -3.11
CA ILE A 216 -14.31 22.59 -1.95
C ILE A 216 -13.57 21.26 -2.25
N ILE A 217 -13.83 20.64 -3.40
CA ILE A 217 -13.18 19.39 -3.82
C ILE A 217 -11.66 19.59 -3.86
N LEU A 218 -11.20 20.65 -4.51
CA LEU A 218 -9.77 20.97 -4.59
C LEU A 218 -9.16 21.19 -3.20
N ALA A 219 -9.84 21.91 -2.33
CA ALA A 219 -9.39 22.16 -0.97
C ALA A 219 -9.26 20.85 -0.17
N VAL A 220 -10.24 19.95 -0.26
CA VAL A 220 -10.19 18.62 0.41
C VAL A 220 -9.01 17.81 -0.09
N ILE A 221 -8.76 17.75 -1.41
CA ILE A 221 -7.62 17.03 -1.98
C ILE A 221 -6.30 17.62 -1.46
N VAL A 222 -6.14 18.94 -1.53
CA VAL A 222 -4.91 19.62 -1.08
C VAL A 222 -4.68 19.39 0.40
N VAL A 223 -5.69 19.55 1.26
CA VAL A 223 -5.59 19.31 2.69
C VAL A 223 -5.18 17.87 2.98
N THR A 224 -5.80 16.90 2.31
CA THR A 224 -5.45 15.47 2.47
C THR A 224 -4.01 15.21 2.07
N VAL A 225 -3.54 15.72 0.94
CA VAL A 225 -2.15 15.58 0.49
C VAL A 225 -1.18 16.21 1.50
N VAL A 226 -1.46 17.41 2.00
CA VAL A 226 -0.61 18.08 3.00
C VAL A 226 -0.54 17.27 4.29
N LEU A 227 -1.67 16.74 4.79
CA LEU A 227 -1.70 15.90 5.98
C LEU A 227 -0.87 14.63 5.78
N VAL A 228 -0.96 13.99 4.62
CA VAL A 228 -0.16 12.78 4.32
C VAL A 228 1.32 13.11 4.27
N ILE A 229 1.71 14.23 3.65
CA ILE A 229 3.12 14.67 3.60
C ILE A 229 3.66 14.92 5.01
N LEU A 230 2.90 15.60 5.85
CA LEU A 230 3.26 15.85 7.26
C LEU A 230 3.41 14.53 8.03
N LEU A 231 2.46 13.62 7.89
CA LEU A 231 2.46 12.33 8.57
C LEU A 231 3.67 11.46 8.17
N ASN A 232 3.96 11.34 6.88
CA ASN A 232 5.06 10.51 6.37
C ASN A 232 6.43 11.20 6.49
N GLY A 233 6.46 12.52 6.60
CA GLY A 233 7.67 13.32 6.79
C GLY A 233 8.08 13.47 8.26
N ALA A 234 7.15 13.33 9.19
CA ALA A 234 7.40 13.53 10.60
C ALA A 234 8.32 12.46 11.19
N THR A 235 9.40 12.88 11.82
CA THR A 235 10.37 12.01 12.49
C THR A 235 10.69 12.53 13.87
N ARG A 236 10.81 11.62 14.85
CA ARG A 236 11.33 11.93 16.18
C ARG A 236 12.78 11.47 16.27
N ASN A 237 13.70 12.40 16.42
CA ASN A 237 15.11 12.13 16.56
C ASN A 237 15.46 11.88 18.04
N ILE A 238 15.97 10.69 18.36
CA ILE A 238 16.46 10.35 19.69
C ILE A 238 17.98 10.58 19.69
N PRO A 239 18.49 11.52 20.54
CA PRO A 239 19.93 11.77 20.57
C PRO A 239 20.67 10.59 21.20
N VAL A 240 21.74 10.15 20.54
CA VAL A 240 22.64 9.07 20.99
C VAL A 240 24.06 9.63 21.04
N GLN A 241 24.76 9.36 22.13
CA GLN A 241 26.17 9.70 22.28
C GLN A 241 27.00 8.43 22.30
N TYR A 242 28.10 8.44 21.55
CA TYR A 242 29.06 7.35 21.56
C TYR A 242 30.27 7.72 22.45
N ALA A 243 30.74 6.76 23.26
CA ALA A 243 31.91 6.95 24.09
C ALA A 243 33.16 7.22 23.25
N LYS A 244 33.96 8.18 23.67
CA LYS A 244 35.27 8.46 23.07
C LYS A 244 36.18 7.26 23.28
N LYS A 245 36.76 6.71 22.20
CA LYS A 245 37.80 5.68 22.28
C LYS A 245 39.17 6.27 22.06
N MET A 246 40.13 5.92 22.89
CA MET A 246 41.52 6.25 22.63
C MET A 246 42.08 5.25 21.62
N GLN A 247 42.58 5.72 20.50
CA GLN A 247 43.28 4.94 19.49
C GLN A 247 44.71 5.51 19.38
N GLY A 248 45.63 4.90 20.17
CA GLY A 248 46.97 5.41 20.36
C GLY A 248 46.97 6.73 21.17
N ARG A 249 47.67 7.77 20.70
CA ARG A 249 47.73 9.11 21.31
C ARG A 249 46.60 10.06 20.92
N LYS A 250 45.68 9.65 20.02
CA LYS A 250 44.58 10.49 19.55
C LYS A 250 43.24 10.00 20.12
N MET A 251 42.46 10.92 20.67
CA MET A 251 41.04 10.67 20.99
C MET A 251 40.23 10.61 19.68
N VAL A 252 39.67 9.44 19.37
CA VAL A 252 38.78 9.23 18.23
C VAL A 252 37.39 8.89 18.75
N GLY A 253 36.35 9.49 18.21
CA GLY A 253 34.96 9.28 18.63
C GLY A 253 34.39 10.44 19.44
N GLY A 254 33.22 10.25 19.98
CA GLY A 254 32.45 11.32 20.65
C GLY A 254 31.52 12.10 19.73
N GLN A 255 31.21 11.53 18.55
CA GLN A 255 30.15 12.08 17.69
C GLN A 255 28.79 11.84 18.35
N SER A 256 28.01 12.90 18.49
CA SER A 256 26.59 12.80 18.77
C SER A 256 25.86 12.40 17.48
N SER A 257 25.14 11.30 17.54
CA SER A 257 24.26 10.83 16.47
C SER A 257 22.82 10.88 16.94
N SER A 258 21.87 10.67 16.04
CA SER A 258 20.47 10.53 16.42
C SER A 258 19.84 9.33 15.71
N ILE A 259 18.95 8.64 16.43
CA ILE A 259 18.10 7.60 15.83
C ILE A 259 16.81 8.26 15.37
N PRO A 260 16.56 8.38 14.05
CA PRO A 260 15.32 8.94 13.54
C PRO A 260 14.21 7.88 13.58
N LEU A 261 13.20 8.06 14.45
CA LEU A 261 11.99 7.26 14.46
C LEU A 261 10.91 7.98 13.63
N LYS A 262 10.42 7.35 12.56
CA LYS A 262 9.32 7.89 11.77
C LYS A 262 8.01 7.80 12.56
N VAL A 263 7.18 8.84 12.52
CA VAL A 263 5.85 8.84 13.15
C VAL A 263 4.95 7.79 12.50
N ASN A 264 4.99 7.70 11.19
CA ASN A 264 4.33 6.62 10.45
C ASN A 264 5.38 5.55 10.06
N THR A 265 5.77 4.72 11.03
CA THR A 265 6.74 3.63 10.81
C THR A 265 6.14 2.50 9.99
N ALA A 266 4.85 2.20 10.20
CA ALA A 266 4.13 1.15 9.51
C ALA A 266 3.71 1.52 8.07
N GLY A 267 3.85 2.80 7.69
CA GLY A 267 3.48 3.27 6.35
C GLY A 267 1.98 3.14 6.08
N VAL A 268 1.65 2.61 4.91
CA VAL A 268 0.27 2.43 4.42
C VAL A 268 -0.29 1.05 4.76
N ILE A 269 0.59 0.12 5.16
CA ILE A 269 0.28 -1.30 5.33
C ILE A 269 -0.92 -1.53 6.27
N PRO A 270 -1.02 -0.90 7.46
CA PRO A 270 -2.16 -1.09 8.36
C PRO A 270 -3.51 -0.79 7.72
N VAL A 271 -3.54 0.22 6.86
CA VAL A 271 -4.76 0.67 6.19
C VAL A 271 -5.17 -0.32 5.10
N ILE A 272 -4.19 -0.81 4.32
CA ILE A 272 -4.42 -1.84 3.29
C ILE A 272 -4.96 -3.11 3.94
N PHE A 273 -4.37 -3.56 5.05
CA PHE A 273 -4.83 -4.73 5.79
C PHE A 273 -6.26 -4.59 6.30
N ALA A 274 -6.53 -3.49 6.99
CA ALA A 274 -7.85 -3.23 7.53
C ALA A 274 -8.91 -3.20 6.41
N SER A 275 -8.61 -2.51 5.31
CA SER A 275 -9.51 -2.43 4.16
C SER A 275 -9.72 -3.79 3.47
N SER A 276 -8.65 -4.57 3.26
CA SER A 276 -8.74 -5.90 2.64
C SER A 276 -9.56 -6.86 3.50
N LEU A 277 -9.34 -6.85 4.81
CA LEU A 277 -10.08 -7.72 5.73
C LEU A 277 -11.56 -7.34 5.81
N MET A 278 -11.88 -6.04 5.79
CA MET A 278 -13.26 -5.55 5.78
C MET A 278 -13.98 -5.85 4.46
N SER A 279 -13.28 -5.87 3.34
CA SER A 279 -13.84 -6.15 2.01
C SER A 279 -14.02 -7.64 1.74
N MET A 280 -13.23 -8.53 2.37
CA MET A 280 -13.27 -9.96 2.12
C MET A 280 -14.65 -10.62 2.26
N PRO A 281 -15.44 -10.36 3.32
CA PRO A 281 -16.78 -10.95 3.45
C PRO A 281 -17.71 -10.54 2.31
N SER A 282 -17.62 -9.28 1.85
CA SER A 282 -18.44 -8.78 0.74
C SER A 282 -18.05 -9.44 -0.59
N ILE A 283 -16.75 -9.64 -0.84
CA ILE A 283 -16.24 -10.33 -2.01
C ILE A 283 -16.69 -11.80 -2.02
N ILE A 284 -16.57 -12.51 -0.90
CA ILE A 284 -17.02 -13.89 -0.77
C ILE A 284 -18.53 -14.00 -1.02
N ALA A 285 -19.32 -13.09 -0.45
CA ALA A 285 -20.77 -13.08 -0.64
C ALA A 285 -21.17 -12.83 -2.10
N ALA A 286 -20.44 -11.97 -2.81
CA ALA A 286 -20.65 -11.73 -4.23
C ALA A 286 -20.34 -12.98 -5.08
N PHE A 287 -19.24 -13.69 -4.79
CA PHE A 287 -18.91 -14.96 -5.44
C PHE A 287 -19.97 -16.05 -5.18
N MET A 288 -20.60 -16.03 -4.00
CA MET A 288 -21.69 -16.95 -3.67
C MET A 288 -23.05 -16.55 -4.26
N GLY A 289 -23.16 -15.44 -4.97
CA GLY A 289 -24.41 -14.90 -5.54
C GLY A 289 -25.44 -14.44 -4.49
N ARG A 290 -25.00 -14.17 -3.26
CA ARG A 290 -25.87 -13.84 -2.11
C ARG A 290 -25.82 -12.39 -1.67
N GLY A 291 -25.25 -11.50 -2.47
CA GLY A 291 -24.99 -10.09 -2.10
C GLY A 291 -26.25 -9.22 -1.85
N ASN A 292 -27.39 -9.54 -2.45
CA ASN A 292 -28.56 -8.65 -2.52
C ASN A 292 -29.81 -9.11 -1.72
N GLY A 293 -29.66 -9.94 -0.71
CA GLY A 293 -30.80 -10.36 0.13
C GLY A 293 -31.18 -9.34 1.21
N ASN A 294 -32.44 -9.39 1.70
CA ASN A 294 -32.90 -8.58 2.83
C ASN A 294 -32.60 -9.24 4.21
N GLY A 295 -31.77 -10.27 4.25
CA GLY A 295 -31.44 -11.03 5.46
C GLY A 295 -30.43 -10.28 6.37
N ILE A 296 -30.26 -10.80 7.60
CA ILE A 296 -29.29 -10.26 8.57
C ILE A 296 -27.87 -10.26 8.00
N GLY A 297 -27.48 -11.30 7.23
CA GLY A 297 -26.19 -11.38 6.56
C GLY A 297 -25.94 -10.24 5.59
N SER A 298 -26.95 -9.87 4.78
CA SER A 298 -26.84 -8.73 3.85
C SER A 298 -26.71 -7.38 4.59
N LYS A 299 -27.37 -7.21 5.74
CA LYS A 299 -27.20 -6.01 6.57
C LYS A 299 -25.80 -5.91 7.15
N ILE A 300 -25.22 -7.02 7.59
CA ILE A 300 -23.83 -7.09 8.08
C ILE A 300 -22.86 -6.71 6.95
N LEU A 301 -23.04 -7.29 5.75
CA LEU A 301 -22.20 -6.99 4.59
C LEU A 301 -22.26 -5.51 4.19
N LYS A 302 -23.47 -4.93 4.20
CA LYS A 302 -23.65 -3.49 3.96
C LYS A 302 -22.97 -2.63 5.04
N GLY A 303 -22.95 -3.10 6.29
CA GLY A 303 -22.27 -2.43 7.40
C GLY A 303 -20.73 -2.51 7.31
N LEU A 304 -20.19 -3.52 6.64
CA LEU A 304 -18.74 -3.65 6.41
C LEU A 304 -18.24 -2.84 5.22
N SER A 305 -19.14 -2.35 4.37
CA SER A 305 -18.80 -1.56 3.19
C SER A 305 -18.52 -0.11 3.53
N GLN A 306 -17.36 0.41 3.09
CA GLN A 306 -16.85 1.76 3.45
C GLN A 306 -17.77 2.90 3.03
N GLN A 307 -18.53 2.75 1.94
CA GLN A 307 -19.40 3.80 1.41
C GLN A 307 -20.66 4.00 2.25
N ASN A 308 -21.05 3.00 3.03
CA ASN A 308 -22.26 3.07 3.84
C ASN A 308 -22.04 3.63 5.26
N TRP A 309 -20.81 3.82 5.69
CA TRP A 309 -20.50 4.15 7.09
C TRP A 309 -21.02 5.51 7.57
N PHE A 310 -21.02 6.52 6.70
CA PHE A 310 -21.53 7.86 7.00
C PHE A 310 -22.81 8.19 6.25
N SER A 311 -23.63 7.17 5.89
CA SER A 311 -24.93 7.39 5.27
C SER A 311 -25.94 7.94 6.28
N LEU A 312 -26.49 9.11 5.97
CA LEU A 312 -27.54 9.76 6.78
C LEU A 312 -28.81 8.89 6.91
N SER A 313 -29.04 7.96 5.98
CA SER A 313 -30.21 7.09 5.97
C SER A 313 -30.14 5.94 6.98
N ASN A 314 -28.94 5.46 7.31
CA ASN A 314 -28.73 4.28 8.15
C ASN A 314 -27.50 4.45 9.06
N PRO A 315 -27.63 5.17 10.19
CA PRO A 315 -26.49 5.46 11.08
C PRO A 315 -25.88 4.21 11.75
N VAL A 316 -26.60 3.09 11.76
CA VAL A 316 -26.10 1.81 12.34
C VAL A 316 -24.84 1.31 11.58
N TYR A 317 -24.69 1.61 10.31
CA TYR A 317 -23.51 1.21 9.52
C TYR A 317 -22.22 1.91 9.94
N THR A 318 -22.30 3.01 10.71
CA THR A 318 -21.13 3.67 11.32
C THR A 318 -20.34 2.73 12.25
N LEU A 319 -20.97 1.65 12.76
CA LEU A 319 -20.24 0.61 13.51
C LEU A 319 -19.12 -0.03 12.68
N GLY A 320 -19.30 -0.16 11.36
CA GLY A 320 -18.24 -0.62 10.46
C GLY A 320 -17.01 0.30 10.49
N PHE A 321 -17.22 1.62 10.54
CA PHE A 321 -16.11 2.57 10.67
C PHE A 321 -15.37 2.41 12.00
N VAL A 322 -16.08 2.18 13.11
CA VAL A 322 -15.44 1.93 14.42
C VAL A 322 -14.57 0.67 14.35
N LEU A 323 -15.09 -0.41 13.76
CA LEU A 323 -14.33 -1.65 13.56
C LEU A 323 -13.09 -1.42 12.70
N TYR A 324 -13.24 -0.66 11.61
CA TYR A 324 -12.12 -0.28 10.72
C TYR A 324 -11.05 0.53 11.47
N ALA A 325 -11.47 1.51 12.28
CA ALA A 325 -10.58 2.31 13.10
C ALA A 325 -9.77 1.45 14.09
N VAL A 326 -10.45 0.52 14.79
CA VAL A 326 -9.80 -0.42 15.70
C VAL A 326 -8.80 -1.30 14.96
N MET A 327 -9.15 -1.77 13.76
CA MET A 327 -8.25 -2.60 12.95
C MET A 327 -7.02 -1.82 12.48
N ILE A 328 -7.15 -0.55 12.05
CA ILE A 328 -6.00 0.28 11.68
C ILE A 328 -5.04 0.42 12.86
N VAL A 329 -5.56 0.74 14.04
CA VAL A 329 -4.72 0.88 15.25
C VAL A 329 -4.05 -0.46 15.59
N PHE A 330 -4.79 -1.55 15.59
CA PHE A 330 -4.25 -2.89 15.83
C PHE A 330 -3.12 -3.24 14.86
N PHE A 331 -3.34 -3.09 13.56
CA PHE A 331 -2.32 -3.39 12.56
C PHE A 331 -1.14 -2.42 12.59
N ALA A 332 -1.34 -1.15 12.98
CA ALA A 332 -0.25 -0.20 13.15
C ALA A 332 0.71 -0.65 14.27
N TYR A 333 0.19 -1.05 15.41
CA TYR A 333 0.99 -1.62 16.50
C TYR A 333 1.65 -2.92 16.09
N PHE A 334 0.86 -3.82 15.52
CA PHE A 334 1.33 -5.14 15.11
C PHE A 334 2.49 -5.05 14.09
N TYR A 335 2.32 -4.30 13.01
CA TYR A 335 3.34 -4.18 11.97
C TYR A 335 4.60 -3.45 12.46
N THR A 336 4.41 -2.42 13.30
CA THR A 336 5.57 -1.71 13.85
C THR A 336 6.39 -2.58 14.80
N SER A 337 5.74 -3.47 15.57
CA SER A 337 6.44 -4.41 16.46
C SER A 337 7.32 -5.41 15.69
N ILE A 338 6.93 -5.74 14.45
CA ILE A 338 7.72 -6.60 13.55
C ILE A 338 8.90 -5.83 12.95
N THR A 339 8.65 -4.59 12.54
CA THR A 339 9.62 -3.80 11.76
C THR A 339 10.71 -3.21 12.63
N PHE A 340 10.39 -2.88 13.87
CA PHE A 340 11.31 -2.26 14.82
C PHE A 340 11.38 -3.06 16.12
N ASN A 341 12.55 -3.65 16.38
CA ASN A 341 12.83 -4.40 17.61
C ASN A 341 13.64 -3.55 18.59
N PRO A 342 13.02 -2.99 19.65
CA PRO A 342 13.72 -2.15 20.63
C PRO A 342 14.86 -2.87 21.35
N ILE A 343 14.74 -4.18 21.56
CA ILE A 343 15.75 -5.02 22.24
C ILE A 343 17.02 -5.05 21.41
N GLU A 344 16.88 -5.39 20.12
CA GLU A 344 18.02 -5.50 19.21
C GLU A 344 18.73 -4.15 19.02
N VAL A 345 17.97 -3.07 18.90
CA VAL A 345 18.51 -1.70 18.77
C VAL A 345 19.28 -1.30 20.03
N ALA A 346 18.72 -1.57 21.23
CA ALA A 346 19.37 -1.26 22.51
C ALA A 346 20.66 -2.08 22.70
N ASP A 347 20.67 -3.38 22.34
CA ASP A 347 21.84 -4.24 22.43
C ASP A 347 22.93 -3.85 21.44
N ASN A 348 22.57 -3.55 20.20
CA ASN A 348 23.51 -3.07 19.18
C ASN A 348 24.15 -1.74 19.59
N MET A 349 23.36 -0.82 20.15
CA MET A 349 23.85 0.44 20.67
C MET A 349 24.83 0.23 21.83
N LYS A 350 24.50 -0.69 22.78
CA LYS A 350 25.36 -1.05 23.89
C LYS A 350 26.71 -1.65 23.42
N LYS A 351 26.64 -2.58 22.43
CA LYS A 351 27.85 -3.20 21.84
C LYS A 351 28.76 -2.17 21.17
N GLN A 352 28.19 -1.12 20.58
CA GLN A 352 28.94 -0.04 19.93
C GLN A 352 29.42 1.05 20.92
N GLY A 353 29.10 0.94 22.19
CA GLY A 353 29.46 1.92 23.22
C GLY A 353 28.62 3.20 23.16
N GLY A 354 27.42 3.11 22.52
CA GLY A 354 26.44 4.19 22.45
C GLY A 354 25.51 4.21 23.66
N PHE A 355 25.08 5.37 24.08
CA PHE A 355 24.09 5.55 25.13
C PHE A 355 23.21 6.77 24.86
N ILE A 356 22.00 6.74 25.41
CA ILE A 356 21.08 7.88 25.37
C ILE A 356 21.41 8.74 26.59
N PRO A 357 21.62 10.08 26.44
CA PRO A 357 21.90 10.95 27.56
C PRO A 357 20.82 10.86 28.65
N GLY A 358 21.26 10.62 29.89
CA GLY A 358 20.39 10.45 31.05
C GLY A 358 19.79 9.05 31.24
N ILE A 359 20.08 8.06 30.36
CA ILE A 359 19.54 6.70 30.46
C ILE A 359 20.67 5.69 30.47
N ARG A 360 20.62 4.74 31.42
CA ARG A 360 21.65 3.69 31.54
C ARG A 360 21.55 2.73 30.32
N PRO A 361 22.70 2.32 29.72
CA PRO A 361 22.73 1.33 28.67
C PRO A 361 22.14 -0.02 29.09
N GLY A 362 21.46 -0.72 28.20
CA GLY A 362 20.83 -2.01 28.43
C GLY A 362 19.31 -1.93 28.61
N LYS A 363 18.77 -2.66 29.58
CA LYS A 363 17.31 -2.76 29.80
C LYS A 363 16.59 -1.40 29.94
N PRO A 364 17.12 -0.41 30.71
CA PRO A 364 16.47 0.92 30.78
C PRO A 364 16.39 1.63 29.42
N THR A 365 17.37 1.41 28.54
CA THR A 365 17.33 1.96 27.17
C THR A 365 16.26 1.27 26.32
N GLN A 366 16.12 -0.05 26.46
CA GLN A 366 15.07 -0.82 25.80
C GLN A 366 13.67 -0.30 26.23
N ASP A 367 13.41 -0.22 27.55
CA ASP A 367 12.13 0.23 28.11
C ASP A 367 11.78 1.66 27.63
N TYR A 368 12.78 2.52 27.54
CA TYR A 368 12.64 3.88 27.04
C TYR A 368 12.27 3.93 25.56
N LEU A 369 12.96 3.15 24.72
CA LEU A 369 12.69 3.06 23.29
C LEU A 369 11.30 2.49 23.03
N GLU A 370 10.91 1.44 23.75
CA GLU A 370 9.58 0.83 23.66
C GLU A 370 8.48 1.82 24.04
N LYS A 371 8.66 2.59 25.12
CA LYS A 371 7.72 3.61 25.56
C LYS A 371 7.56 4.71 24.51
N ILE A 372 8.65 5.21 23.95
CA ILE A 372 8.59 6.24 22.89
C ILE A 372 7.92 5.68 21.64
N LEU A 373 8.27 4.45 21.25
CA LEU A 373 7.71 3.79 20.09
C LEU A 373 6.19 3.68 20.21
N ASN A 374 5.69 3.23 21.36
CA ASN A 374 4.24 3.11 21.61
C ASN A 374 3.51 4.45 21.45
N TYR A 375 4.09 5.55 21.94
CA TYR A 375 3.49 6.89 21.75
C TYR A 375 3.51 7.32 20.27
N ILE A 376 4.60 7.06 19.56
CA ILE A 376 4.75 7.42 18.16
C ILE A 376 3.78 6.61 17.30
N ILE A 377 3.63 5.32 17.55
CA ILE A 377 2.68 4.46 16.84
C ILE A 377 1.25 4.96 17.03
N PHE A 378 0.87 5.29 18.25
CA PHE A 378 -0.48 5.80 18.54
C PHE A 378 -0.78 7.11 17.80
N ILE A 379 0.16 8.06 17.82
CA ILE A 379 0.03 9.33 17.08
C ILE A 379 -0.04 9.07 15.57
N GLY A 380 0.80 8.16 15.06
CA GLY A 380 0.80 7.75 13.65
C GLY A 380 -0.51 7.10 13.23
N ALA A 381 -1.05 6.19 14.05
CA ALA A 381 -2.33 5.52 13.80
C ALA A 381 -3.51 6.51 13.78
N ILE A 382 -3.55 7.48 14.72
CA ILE A 382 -4.56 8.54 14.71
C ILE A 382 -4.41 9.40 13.44
N GLY A 383 -3.19 9.76 13.08
CA GLY A 383 -2.94 10.50 11.83
C GLY A 383 -3.44 9.76 10.59
N LEU A 384 -3.18 8.45 10.48
CA LEU A 384 -3.70 7.60 9.42
C LEU A 384 -5.23 7.56 9.42
N LEU A 385 -5.86 7.42 10.61
CA LEU A 385 -7.32 7.44 10.75
C LEU A 385 -7.92 8.74 10.24
N ILE A 386 -7.36 9.89 10.62
CA ILE A 386 -7.84 11.20 10.16
C ILE A 386 -7.79 11.26 8.63
N VAL A 387 -6.65 10.91 8.04
CA VAL A 387 -6.49 10.94 6.57
C VAL A 387 -7.45 10.00 5.87
N CYS A 388 -7.66 8.78 6.39
CA CYS A 388 -8.60 7.82 5.80
C CYS A 388 -10.06 8.23 5.97
N THR A 389 -10.38 8.92 7.07
CA THR A 389 -11.75 9.36 7.38
C THR A 389 -12.25 10.44 6.43
N ILE A 390 -11.38 11.37 6.00
CA ILE A 390 -11.77 12.50 5.15
C ILE A 390 -12.51 12.04 3.88
N PRO A 391 -11.96 11.15 3.02
CA PRO A 391 -12.67 10.70 1.82
C PRO A 391 -13.89 9.83 2.11
N ILE A 392 -13.86 9.03 3.19
CA ILE A 392 -14.99 8.18 3.58
C ILE A 392 -16.19 9.04 3.97
N VAL A 393 -15.97 10.09 4.76
CA VAL A 393 -17.02 11.07 5.09
C VAL A 393 -17.51 11.78 3.85
N PHE A 394 -16.60 12.17 2.95
CA PHE A 394 -16.96 12.85 1.72
C PHE A 394 -17.84 11.96 0.81
N ASN A 395 -17.48 10.70 0.65
CA ASN A 395 -18.27 9.74 -0.12
C ASN A 395 -19.62 9.44 0.55
N GLY A 396 -19.66 9.22 1.85
CA GLY A 396 -20.88 8.88 2.59
C GLY A 396 -21.87 10.04 2.71
N ALA A 397 -21.39 11.26 2.96
CA ALA A 397 -22.23 12.43 3.12
C ALA A 397 -22.72 13.01 1.80
N PHE A 398 -21.94 12.95 0.74
CA PHE A 398 -22.24 13.58 -0.55
C PHE A 398 -22.58 12.57 -1.65
N GLY A 399 -22.51 11.26 -1.39
CA GLY A 399 -22.81 10.21 -2.38
C GLY A 399 -21.84 10.21 -3.57
N ALA A 400 -20.61 10.70 -3.36
CA ALA A 400 -19.57 10.68 -4.37
C ALA A 400 -19.01 9.27 -4.48
N SER A 401 -19.41 8.51 -5.49
CA SER A 401 -18.80 7.21 -5.79
C SER A 401 -17.42 7.39 -6.45
N VAL A 402 -16.45 7.93 -5.69
CA VAL A 402 -15.08 8.16 -6.16
C VAL A 402 -14.16 7.12 -5.56
N SER A 403 -13.39 6.44 -6.40
CA SER A 403 -12.36 5.51 -5.96
C SER A 403 -11.14 6.20 -5.36
N PHE A 404 -11.07 7.53 -5.45
CA PHE A 404 -10.01 8.37 -4.89
C PHE A 404 -10.14 8.48 -3.34
N GLY A 405 -10.02 7.34 -2.67
CA GLY A 405 -10.09 7.23 -1.22
C GLY A 405 -8.81 7.70 -0.52
N GLY A 406 -8.88 7.89 0.79
CA GLY A 406 -7.71 8.27 1.62
C GLY A 406 -6.54 7.30 1.49
N THR A 407 -6.83 6.02 1.31
CA THR A 407 -5.83 4.98 1.04
C THR A 407 -5.04 5.25 -0.22
N SER A 408 -5.71 5.63 -1.31
CA SER A 408 -5.08 5.92 -2.60
C SER A 408 -4.11 7.09 -2.53
N ILE A 409 -4.53 8.19 -1.88
CA ILE A 409 -3.67 9.37 -1.68
C ILE A 409 -2.46 9.03 -0.80
N ILE A 410 -2.66 8.28 0.29
CA ILE A 410 -1.57 7.88 1.18
C ILE A 410 -0.55 7.03 0.41
N ILE A 411 -1.00 6.10 -0.42
CA ILE A 411 -0.12 5.25 -1.22
C ILE A 411 0.66 6.10 -2.23
N ILE A 412 -0.02 6.93 -3.02
CA ILE A 412 0.64 7.78 -4.03
C ILE A 412 1.71 8.66 -3.37
N VAL A 413 1.33 9.43 -2.36
CA VAL A 413 2.25 10.37 -1.69
C VAL A 413 3.36 9.63 -0.96
N GLY A 414 3.04 8.53 -0.28
CA GLY A 414 4.01 7.69 0.43
C GLY A 414 5.08 7.12 -0.50
N VAL A 415 4.66 6.52 -1.61
CA VAL A 415 5.56 5.92 -2.60
C VAL A 415 6.44 6.99 -3.28
N VAL A 416 5.87 8.14 -3.62
CA VAL A 416 6.62 9.26 -4.21
C VAL A 416 7.70 9.77 -3.24
N LEU A 417 7.35 9.98 -1.97
CA LEU A 417 8.29 10.44 -0.94
C LEU A 417 9.41 9.42 -0.68
N GLU A 418 9.07 8.13 -0.61
CA GLU A 418 10.04 7.06 -0.40
C GLU A 418 10.99 6.93 -1.58
N THR A 419 10.47 6.97 -2.80
CA THR A 419 11.27 6.93 -4.04
C THR A 419 12.21 8.11 -4.13
N LEU A 420 11.76 9.32 -3.79
CA LEU A 420 12.60 10.53 -3.77
C LEU A 420 13.73 10.41 -2.73
N LYS A 421 13.43 9.93 -1.51
CA LYS A 421 14.45 9.70 -0.47
C LYS A 421 15.50 8.68 -0.92
N GLN A 422 15.08 7.64 -1.63
CA GLN A 422 15.99 6.62 -2.15
C GLN A 422 16.89 7.20 -3.26
N ILE A 423 16.37 8.04 -4.15
CA ILE A 423 17.15 8.76 -5.15
C ILE A 423 18.18 9.65 -4.46
N GLU A 424 17.79 10.44 -3.45
CA GLU A 424 18.68 11.29 -2.69
C GLU A 424 19.79 10.48 -2.02
N SER A 425 19.48 9.37 -1.39
CA SER A 425 20.46 8.47 -0.76
C SER A 425 21.47 7.93 -1.79
N GLN A 426 21.02 7.50 -2.97
CA GLN A 426 21.90 7.03 -4.03
C GLN A 426 22.82 8.12 -4.58
N MET A 427 22.36 9.37 -4.63
CA MET A 427 23.19 10.51 -5.02
C MET A 427 24.27 10.87 -3.98
N LEU A 428 23.93 10.82 -2.69
CA LEU A 428 24.85 11.10 -1.59
C LEU A 428 26.01 10.10 -1.54
N VAL A 429 25.72 8.81 -1.66
CA VAL A 429 26.73 7.73 -1.67
C VAL A 429 27.75 7.93 -2.79
N ARG A 430 27.33 8.48 -3.94
CA ARG A 430 28.23 8.71 -5.08
C ARG A 430 29.10 9.94 -4.91
N ASN A 431 28.59 11.03 -4.32
CA ASN A 431 29.43 12.20 -4.03
C ASN A 431 30.58 11.86 -3.06
N TYR A 432 30.35 10.91 -2.15
CA TYR A 432 31.41 10.43 -1.25
C TYR A 432 32.50 9.58 -1.96
N ARG A 433 32.14 8.82 -3.00
CA ARG A 433 33.11 8.07 -3.82
C ARG A 433 34.01 8.97 -4.68
N GLY A 434 33.51 10.11 -5.11
CA GLY A 434 34.29 11.09 -5.86
C GLY A 434 35.40 11.75 -5.04
N PHE A 435 35.28 11.81 -3.71
CA PHE A 435 36.31 12.33 -2.80
C PHE A 435 37.41 11.31 -2.45
N LEU A 436 37.17 10.01 -2.72
CA LEU A 436 38.12 8.93 -2.40
C LEU A 436 38.91 8.43 -3.63
N SER A 437 38.62 8.99 -4.81
CA SER A 437 39.26 8.62 -6.09
C SER A 437 40.19 9.70 -6.64
N GLU A 438 40.60 10.68 -5.83
CA GLU A 438 41.74 11.58 -6.05
C GLU A 438 42.92 11.14 -5.10
#